data_531ed4c5c65e7e9dc45e77efb7d9c741
#
_entry.id   531ed4c5c65e7e9dc45e77efb7d9c741
#
_cell.length_a   1.000
_cell.length_b   1.000
_cell.length_c   1.000
_cell.angle_alpha   90.00
_cell.angle_beta   90.00
_cell.angle_gamma   90.00
#
_symmetry.space_group_name_H-M   'P 1'
#
loop_
_entity.id
_entity.type
_entity.pdbx_description
1 polymer ?
#
loop_
_entity_poly.entity_id
_entity_poly.type
_entity_poly.pdbx_seq_one_letter_code
_entity_poly.pdbx_strand_id
1 'polypeptide(L)'
;MKPKKLKRLFPVLALPMILSSGVLKADVPNVVADIAPVHSLVSMVRKGIGEPQLLIPQNASPHHYAMRPSEAKALQEANLVVYLGHDMTPWLEPLFETVAASAEPLDLSEVDGVLQLSYREGPVFGEHEGHDDHDDHEGHDHEEEGHDDHDDHEGHENEAHNDGEEGHGAGEFEWAGIFSVGDSSHTWLMQKVGGDYADPTMRLVLMPTDSPVEETMHSLEEAAENLIGGDSCDIIEDGESMTPLAAGSCFELHVGGGNDSSFSIDTAGITGLVVYAQHVPTEFERDQHYLKDSAGTDIEPIAQEGGGDHHHHHHGGNDPHMWLDPENALVWLDAIASELGHIDPENAARYRANANTAKEEISYEIHHIEDHLKSVQGKGFLVFHDAYQYFENRFGISATGSISIGDASKPSPKRLQELKHHFEEEGIHCVLSEPQYSSKLIDSVFGGFKPHIGVADPIGVDLELGSGLYLELLENLASGIAQCVNH
;
A
#
# COMPACT_ATOMS: atom_id res chain seq x y z
N MET A 1 24.88 -52.36 -97.49
CA MET A 1 23.75 -51.61 -96.98
C MET A 1 23.87 -51.54 -95.51
N LYS A 2 24.19 -50.39 -94.92
CA LYS A 2 24.29 -50.22 -93.46
C LYS A 2 23.05 -49.47 -92.91
N PRO A 3 22.43 -49.85 -91.87
CA PRO A 3 21.24 -49.15 -91.31
C PRO A 3 21.66 -47.89 -90.52
N LYS A 4 20.94 -46.79 -90.77
CA LYS A 4 21.08 -45.52 -90.03
C LYS A 4 20.50 -45.62 -88.64
N LYS A 5 21.28 -45.27 -87.61
CA LYS A 5 20.84 -45.14 -86.24
C LYS A 5 20.08 -43.82 -86.07
N LEU A 6 18.83 -43.91 -85.67
CA LEU A 6 17.96 -42.82 -85.36
C LEU A 6 18.25 -42.39 -83.92
N LYS A 7 18.74 -41.14 -83.69
CA LYS A 7 18.92 -40.56 -82.35
C LYS A 7 17.58 -40.05 -81.90
N ARG A 8 17.07 -40.65 -80.82
CA ARG A 8 15.90 -40.12 -80.10
C ARG A 8 16.37 -38.98 -79.17
N LEU A 9 15.89 -37.75 -79.40
CA LEU A 9 15.95 -36.63 -78.46
C LEU A 9 14.85 -36.82 -77.44
N PHE A 10 15.22 -36.88 -76.17
CA PHE A 10 14.30 -36.76 -75.05
C PHE A 10 14.21 -35.28 -74.68
N PRO A 11 12.99 -34.69 -74.50
CA PRO A 11 12.87 -33.35 -73.99
C PRO A 11 13.06 -33.42 -72.43
N VAL A 12 14.00 -32.65 -71.88
CA VAL A 12 14.18 -32.40 -70.49
C VAL A 12 13.05 -31.48 -70.07
N LEU A 13 12.08 -32.01 -69.31
CA LEU A 13 11.03 -31.23 -68.68
C LEU A 13 11.66 -30.54 -67.47
N ALA A 14 11.96 -29.24 -67.54
CA ALA A 14 12.35 -28.42 -66.38
C ALA A 14 11.10 -28.17 -65.51
N LEU A 15 11.02 -28.83 -64.36
CA LEU A 15 10.01 -28.58 -63.32
C LEU A 15 10.37 -27.29 -62.62
N PRO A 16 9.53 -26.25 -62.55
CA PRO A 16 9.82 -25.07 -61.78
C PRO A 16 9.74 -25.45 -60.28
N MET A 17 10.86 -25.31 -59.59
CA MET A 17 10.96 -25.43 -58.13
C MET A 17 10.30 -24.18 -57.56
N ILE A 18 9.03 -24.31 -57.10
CA ILE A 18 8.35 -23.27 -56.31
C ILE A 18 9.03 -23.28 -54.93
N LEU A 19 9.95 -22.33 -54.71
CA LEU A 19 10.41 -21.99 -53.38
C LEU A 19 9.18 -21.41 -52.61
N SER A 20 8.52 -22.25 -51.90
CA SER A 20 7.60 -21.83 -50.85
C SER A 20 8.45 -21.14 -49.77
N SER A 21 8.53 -19.80 -49.84
CA SER A 21 9.02 -18.99 -48.73
C SER A 21 8.02 -19.19 -47.61
N GLY A 22 8.27 -20.17 -46.74
CA GLY A 22 7.62 -20.23 -45.45
C GLY A 22 7.98 -18.94 -44.72
N VAL A 23 7.04 -18.03 -44.62
CA VAL A 23 7.12 -16.93 -43.65
C VAL A 23 7.21 -17.63 -42.30
N LEU A 24 8.40 -17.68 -41.70
CA LEU A 24 8.58 -17.96 -40.30
C LEU A 24 7.79 -16.86 -39.58
N LYS A 25 6.60 -17.21 -39.13
CA LYS A 25 5.85 -16.32 -38.20
C LYS A 25 6.74 -16.20 -36.98
N ALA A 26 7.31 -15.02 -36.74
CA ALA A 26 8.00 -14.75 -35.50
C ALA A 26 7.04 -15.07 -34.35
N ASP A 27 7.50 -15.78 -33.33
CA ASP A 27 6.69 -16.04 -32.14
C ASP A 27 6.42 -14.70 -31.49
N VAL A 28 5.14 -14.43 -31.20
CA VAL A 28 4.72 -13.21 -30.51
C VAL A 28 5.30 -13.24 -29.09
N PRO A 29 5.92 -12.15 -28.60
CA PRO A 29 6.53 -12.15 -27.27
C PRO A 29 5.52 -12.43 -26.17
N ASN A 30 5.94 -13.21 -25.18
CA ASN A 30 5.19 -13.41 -23.93
C ASN A 30 5.33 -12.17 -23.06
N VAL A 31 4.23 -11.56 -22.70
CA VAL A 31 4.19 -10.35 -21.86
C VAL A 31 3.42 -10.64 -20.59
N VAL A 32 3.98 -10.25 -19.47
CA VAL A 32 3.35 -10.32 -18.15
C VAL A 32 3.10 -8.90 -17.67
N ALA A 33 1.93 -8.64 -17.09
CA ALA A 33 1.59 -7.40 -16.42
C ALA A 33 1.28 -7.71 -14.95
N ASP A 34 1.70 -6.85 -14.04
CA ASP A 34 1.53 -7.04 -12.59
C ASP A 34 0.07 -7.02 -12.18
N ILE A 35 -0.66 -5.93 -12.40
CA ILE A 35 -2.05 -5.72 -11.98
C ILE A 35 -3.01 -5.56 -13.18
N ALA A 36 -4.31 -5.71 -12.91
CA ALA A 36 -5.35 -5.68 -13.94
C ALA A 36 -5.42 -4.38 -14.76
N PRO A 37 -5.28 -3.17 -14.19
CA PRO A 37 -5.21 -1.93 -14.97
C PRO A 37 -4.04 -1.90 -15.95
N VAL A 38 -2.84 -2.29 -15.52
CA VAL A 38 -1.64 -2.39 -16.36
C VAL A 38 -1.83 -3.45 -17.45
N HIS A 39 -2.38 -4.62 -17.09
CA HIS A 39 -2.75 -5.65 -18.05
C HIS A 39 -3.69 -5.11 -19.14
N SER A 40 -4.64 -4.26 -18.79
CA SER A 40 -5.56 -3.65 -19.74
C SER A 40 -4.84 -2.72 -20.72
N LEU A 41 -3.94 -1.85 -20.23
CA LEU A 41 -3.14 -0.95 -21.08
C LEU A 41 -2.26 -1.75 -22.06
N VAL A 42 -1.59 -2.81 -21.57
CA VAL A 42 -0.82 -3.71 -22.42
C VAL A 42 -1.71 -4.40 -23.45
N SER A 43 -2.92 -4.84 -23.06
CA SER A 43 -3.90 -5.45 -23.98
C SER A 43 -4.35 -4.48 -25.08
N MET A 44 -4.53 -3.19 -24.74
CA MET A 44 -4.83 -2.15 -25.75
C MET A 44 -3.72 -2.06 -26.82
N VAL A 45 -2.47 -1.98 -26.39
CA VAL A 45 -1.31 -1.90 -27.29
C VAL A 45 -1.16 -3.16 -28.12
N ARG A 46 -1.44 -4.33 -27.54
CA ARG A 46 -1.31 -5.65 -28.18
C ARG A 46 -2.54 -6.09 -28.99
N LYS A 47 -3.56 -5.26 -29.09
CA LYS A 47 -4.84 -5.59 -29.74
C LYS A 47 -4.67 -6.29 -31.09
N GLY A 48 -5.16 -7.53 -31.17
CA GLY A 48 -5.10 -8.39 -32.37
C GLY A 48 -3.70 -8.96 -32.69
N ILE A 49 -2.74 -8.91 -31.76
CA ILE A 49 -1.43 -9.54 -31.85
C ILE A 49 -1.35 -10.67 -30.82
N GLY A 50 -1.70 -10.41 -29.56
CA GLY A 50 -1.71 -11.40 -28.48
C GLY A 50 -2.17 -10.75 -27.18
N GLU A 51 -2.52 -11.56 -26.19
CA GLU A 51 -2.93 -11.09 -24.87
C GLU A 51 -1.76 -11.20 -23.89
N PRO A 52 -1.58 -10.24 -22.95
CA PRO A 52 -0.64 -10.38 -21.84
C PRO A 52 -1.16 -11.40 -20.81
N GLN A 53 -0.30 -11.86 -19.91
CA GLN A 53 -0.68 -12.63 -18.74
C GLN A 53 -0.75 -11.70 -17.54
N LEU A 54 -1.79 -11.84 -16.72
CA LEU A 54 -1.90 -11.13 -15.44
C LEU A 54 -1.12 -11.89 -14.38
N LEU A 55 -0.25 -11.20 -13.64
CA LEU A 55 0.55 -11.79 -12.56
C LEU A 55 -0.24 -11.91 -11.27
N ILE A 56 -0.82 -10.80 -10.82
CA ILE A 56 -1.55 -10.72 -9.56
C ILE A 56 -3.05 -10.82 -9.85
N PRO A 57 -3.76 -11.84 -9.32
CA PRO A 57 -5.20 -11.96 -9.52
C PRO A 57 -5.96 -10.72 -9.04
N GLN A 58 -7.02 -10.31 -9.75
CA GLN A 58 -7.77 -9.08 -9.46
C GLN A 58 -8.33 -8.98 -8.03
N ASN A 59 -8.54 -10.11 -7.36
CA ASN A 59 -9.06 -10.17 -5.98
C ASN A 59 -7.97 -10.31 -4.91
N ALA A 60 -6.71 -10.09 -5.27
CA ALA A 60 -5.57 -10.12 -4.35
C ALA A 60 -4.98 -8.72 -4.21
N SER A 61 -4.48 -8.40 -3.02
CA SER A 61 -3.72 -7.16 -2.80
C SER A 61 -2.37 -7.25 -3.49
N PRO A 62 -1.96 -6.26 -4.27
CA PRO A 62 -0.65 -6.25 -4.90
C PRO A 62 0.50 -5.97 -3.92
N HIS A 63 0.23 -5.26 -2.82
CA HIS A 63 1.24 -4.90 -1.83
C HIS A 63 1.75 -6.12 -1.05
N HIS A 64 0.89 -7.13 -0.81
CA HIS A 64 1.18 -8.32 0.00
C HIS A 64 0.80 -9.60 -0.74
N TYR A 65 1.40 -9.83 -1.90
CA TYR A 65 1.06 -10.98 -2.73
C TYR A 65 2.10 -12.10 -2.63
N ALA A 66 1.67 -13.30 -2.25
CA ALA A 66 2.48 -14.51 -2.31
C ALA A 66 2.28 -15.22 -3.66
N MET A 67 3.31 -15.19 -4.51
CA MET A 67 3.27 -15.72 -5.87
C MET A 67 3.09 -17.24 -5.91
N ARG A 68 2.19 -17.70 -6.79
CA ARG A 68 1.95 -19.14 -7.03
C ARG A 68 2.94 -19.72 -8.05
N PRO A 69 3.16 -21.05 -8.05
CA PRO A 69 4.07 -21.68 -9.02
C PRO A 69 3.71 -21.43 -10.49
N SER A 70 2.42 -21.22 -10.81
CA SER A 70 1.95 -20.88 -12.16
C SER A 70 2.39 -19.50 -12.61
N GLU A 71 2.41 -18.55 -11.70
CA GLU A 71 2.81 -17.15 -11.92
C GLU A 71 4.34 -17.05 -12.02
N ALA A 72 5.08 -17.77 -11.17
CA ALA A 72 6.53 -17.92 -11.30
C ALA A 72 6.92 -18.48 -12.67
N LYS A 73 6.15 -19.46 -13.19
CA LYS A 73 6.37 -19.99 -14.52
C LYS A 73 6.08 -18.94 -15.61
N ALA A 74 5.02 -18.14 -15.45
CA ALA A 74 4.70 -17.07 -16.40
C ALA A 74 5.83 -16.03 -16.47
N LEU A 75 6.39 -15.63 -15.31
CA LEU A 75 7.57 -14.76 -15.24
C LEU A 75 8.81 -15.38 -15.91
N GLN A 76 9.06 -16.67 -15.66
CA GLN A 76 10.21 -17.38 -16.26
C GLN A 76 10.12 -17.46 -17.78
N GLU A 77 8.92 -17.52 -18.35
CA GLU A 77 8.66 -17.62 -19.79
C GLU A 77 8.43 -16.23 -20.43
N ALA A 78 8.44 -15.15 -19.65
CA ALA A 78 8.23 -13.79 -20.13
C ALA A 78 9.40 -13.28 -20.99
N ASN A 79 9.07 -12.47 -21.99
CA ASN A 79 10.01 -11.65 -22.75
C ASN A 79 9.98 -10.19 -22.26
N LEU A 80 8.84 -9.76 -21.70
CA LEU A 80 8.62 -8.43 -21.14
C LEU A 80 7.76 -8.58 -19.88
N VAL A 81 8.16 -7.91 -18.82
CA VAL A 81 7.33 -7.72 -17.60
C VAL A 81 7.06 -6.23 -17.45
N VAL A 82 5.79 -5.85 -17.45
CA VAL A 82 5.33 -4.46 -17.28
C VAL A 82 4.74 -4.33 -15.90
N TYR A 83 5.27 -3.44 -15.08
CA TYR A 83 4.90 -3.32 -13.66
C TYR A 83 5.00 -1.86 -13.17
N LEU A 84 4.42 -1.57 -12.01
CA LEU A 84 4.29 -0.22 -11.45
C LEU A 84 5.41 0.18 -10.47
N GLY A 85 6.52 -0.56 -10.49
CA GLY A 85 7.69 -0.22 -9.68
C GLY A 85 7.68 -0.78 -8.27
N HIS A 86 8.71 -0.39 -7.52
CA HIS A 86 8.99 -0.90 -6.18
C HIS A 86 7.88 -0.59 -5.17
N ASP A 87 7.37 0.65 -5.18
CA ASP A 87 6.37 1.09 -4.20
C ASP A 87 5.06 0.28 -4.28
N MET A 88 4.76 -0.32 -5.45
CA MET A 88 3.58 -1.17 -5.64
C MET A 88 3.85 -2.65 -5.38
N THR A 89 4.96 -3.17 -5.92
CA THR A 89 5.30 -4.59 -5.86
C THR A 89 6.76 -4.81 -5.44
N PRO A 90 7.15 -4.46 -4.20
CA PRO A 90 8.54 -4.54 -3.73
C PRO A 90 9.11 -5.96 -3.80
N TRP A 91 8.26 -6.97 -3.67
CA TRP A 91 8.61 -8.38 -3.76
C TRP A 91 8.96 -8.85 -5.18
N LEU A 92 8.59 -8.10 -6.23
CA LEU A 92 8.80 -8.49 -7.64
C LEU A 92 10.23 -8.24 -8.13
N GLU A 93 10.86 -7.14 -7.72
CA GLU A 93 12.19 -6.75 -8.19
C GLU A 93 13.28 -7.81 -7.99
N PRO A 94 13.40 -8.46 -6.80
CA PRO A 94 14.40 -9.50 -6.59
C PRO A 94 14.22 -10.71 -7.52
N LEU A 95 13.04 -10.88 -8.12
CA LEU A 95 12.75 -11.99 -9.02
C LEU A 95 13.28 -11.76 -10.44
N PHE A 96 13.58 -10.52 -10.85
CA PHE A 96 14.19 -10.24 -12.16
C PHE A 96 15.58 -10.85 -12.28
N GLU A 97 16.33 -10.95 -11.18
CA GLU A 97 17.65 -11.59 -11.21
C GLU A 97 17.59 -13.13 -11.15
N THR A 98 16.50 -13.70 -10.61
CA THR A 98 16.42 -15.13 -10.28
C THR A 98 15.43 -15.91 -11.15
N VAL A 99 14.19 -15.43 -11.25
CA VAL A 99 13.09 -16.14 -11.94
C VAL A 99 12.88 -15.59 -13.35
N ALA A 100 12.86 -14.28 -13.52
CA ALA A 100 12.57 -13.60 -14.78
C ALA A 100 13.84 -13.08 -15.49
N ALA A 101 14.99 -13.72 -15.29
CA ALA A 101 16.32 -13.27 -15.80
C ALA A 101 16.42 -13.10 -17.32
N SER A 102 15.45 -13.59 -18.09
CA SER A 102 15.38 -13.45 -19.55
C SER A 102 14.37 -12.38 -20.01
N ALA A 103 13.59 -11.83 -19.10
CA ALA A 103 12.60 -10.81 -19.41
C ALA A 103 13.22 -9.40 -19.34
N GLU A 104 12.77 -8.51 -20.22
CA GLU A 104 13.01 -7.08 -20.05
C GLU A 104 12.01 -6.54 -19.04
N PRO A 105 12.42 -5.89 -17.92
CA PRO A 105 11.53 -5.21 -17.03
C PRO A 105 11.20 -3.82 -17.58
N LEU A 106 9.92 -3.47 -17.62
CA LEU A 106 9.44 -2.11 -17.90
C LEU A 106 8.76 -1.57 -16.64
N ASP A 107 9.49 -0.78 -15.89
CA ASP A 107 8.99 -0.04 -14.74
C ASP A 107 8.22 1.19 -15.21
N LEU A 108 6.92 1.20 -14.99
CA LEU A 108 6.05 2.30 -15.40
C LEU A 108 6.19 3.52 -14.49
N SER A 109 6.65 3.34 -13.26
CA SER A 109 6.88 4.45 -12.33
C SER A 109 8.06 5.33 -12.75
N GLU A 110 9.07 4.75 -13.41
CA GLU A 110 10.27 5.43 -13.86
C GLU A 110 10.17 6.05 -15.26
N VAL A 111 9.02 5.91 -15.93
CA VAL A 111 8.84 6.45 -17.29
C VAL A 111 8.81 7.98 -17.24
N ASP A 112 9.65 8.62 -18.07
CA ASP A 112 9.73 10.07 -18.18
C ASP A 112 8.36 10.71 -18.46
N GLY A 113 7.95 11.68 -17.63
CA GLY A 113 6.72 12.44 -17.79
C GLY A 113 5.51 11.90 -17.01
N VAL A 114 5.69 10.85 -16.23
CA VAL A 114 4.70 10.33 -15.28
C VAL A 114 4.58 11.28 -14.08
N LEU A 115 3.36 11.62 -13.70
CA LEU A 115 3.09 12.32 -12.46
C LEU A 115 3.30 11.33 -11.30
N GLN A 116 4.12 11.73 -10.34
CA GLN A 116 4.31 11.04 -9.06
C GLN A 116 3.87 11.96 -7.93
N LEU A 117 3.07 11.44 -7.00
CA LEU A 117 2.61 12.14 -5.81
C LEU A 117 3.17 11.42 -4.58
N SER A 118 3.60 12.17 -3.58
CA SER A 118 3.99 11.60 -2.29
C SER A 118 2.75 11.09 -1.54
N TYR A 119 2.94 10.14 -0.63
CA TYR A 119 1.88 9.71 0.28
C TYR A 119 1.28 10.89 1.04
N ARG A 120 -0.02 10.83 1.30
CA ARG A 120 -0.70 11.77 2.20
C ARG A 120 -0.52 11.31 3.65
N GLU A 121 -0.30 12.27 4.54
CA GLU A 121 -0.15 12.00 5.96
C GLU A 121 -1.47 12.19 6.71
N GLY A 122 -1.68 11.41 7.76
CA GLY A 122 -2.80 11.53 8.68
C GLY A 122 -4.13 10.93 8.21
N PRO A 123 -5.13 10.84 9.13
CA PRO A 123 -6.44 10.27 8.83
C PRO A 123 -7.39 11.23 8.10
N VAL A 124 -7.13 12.51 8.18
CA VAL A 124 -7.93 13.60 7.63
C VAL A 124 -7.09 14.37 6.63
N PHE A 125 -7.59 14.50 5.41
CA PHE A 125 -6.93 15.24 4.34
C PHE A 125 -7.50 16.67 4.31
N GLY A 126 -6.85 17.60 5.00
CA GLY A 126 -7.24 19.02 5.01
C GLY A 126 -6.19 19.88 4.36
N GLU A 127 -6.60 20.98 3.69
CA GLU A 127 -5.67 22.07 3.38
C GLU A 127 -5.23 22.68 4.72
N HIS A 128 -4.03 22.37 5.19
CA HIS A 128 -3.37 23.20 6.17
C HIS A 128 -3.03 24.53 5.48
N GLU A 129 -4.01 25.47 5.47
CA GLU A 129 -3.65 26.86 5.33
C GLU A 129 -2.67 27.15 6.48
N GLY A 130 -1.40 27.35 6.11
CA GLY A 130 -0.36 27.72 7.05
C GLY A 130 -0.80 28.95 7.83
N HIS A 131 -1.13 28.76 9.11
CA HIS A 131 -1.15 29.84 10.06
C HIS A 131 0.30 30.30 10.23
N ASP A 132 0.70 31.29 9.44
CA ASP A 132 1.82 32.17 9.77
C ASP A 132 1.42 32.90 11.06
N ASP A 133 1.81 32.33 12.18
CA ASP A 133 1.73 32.99 13.49
C ASP A 133 2.65 34.23 13.47
N HIS A 134 2.06 35.37 13.14
CA HIS A 134 2.66 36.64 13.45
C HIS A 134 2.57 36.88 14.95
N ASP A 135 3.67 36.64 15.65
CA ASP A 135 3.95 37.15 16.97
C ASP A 135 3.95 38.68 16.96
N ASP A 136 2.83 39.26 17.34
CA ASP A 136 2.78 40.67 17.82
C ASP A 136 2.45 40.67 19.31
N HIS A 137 3.50 40.64 20.13
CA HIS A 137 3.43 40.94 21.55
C HIS A 137 3.20 42.44 21.75
N GLU A 138 1.96 42.82 22.06
CA GLU A 138 1.71 44.03 22.83
C GLU A 138 1.26 43.69 24.22
N GLY A 139 2.07 44.11 25.20
CA GLY A 139 1.85 43.90 26.61
C GLY A 139 0.67 44.69 27.14
N HIS A 140 -0.12 44.08 28.01
CA HIS A 140 -0.98 44.75 28.94
C HIS A 140 -0.80 44.16 30.35
N ASP A 141 -0.23 45.04 31.21
CA ASP A 141 -0.26 44.92 32.65
C ASP A 141 -1.70 45.00 33.16
N HIS A 142 -2.14 44.04 33.96
CA HIS A 142 -3.22 44.26 34.93
C HIS A 142 -3.00 43.50 36.24
N GLU A 143 -3.23 44.25 37.28
CA GLU A 143 -2.98 44.10 38.67
C GLU A 143 -3.74 42.95 39.36
N GLU A 144 -3.14 42.50 40.47
CA GLU A 144 -3.64 41.54 41.44
C GLU A 144 -4.90 42.05 42.12
N GLU A 145 -5.92 41.21 42.31
CA GLU A 145 -6.76 41.19 43.50
C GLU A 145 -7.18 39.75 43.83
N GLY A 146 -6.80 39.32 45.02
CA GLY A 146 -7.15 38.02 45.59
C GLY A 146 -8.54 37.99 46.19
N HIS A 147 -9.11 36.81 46.23
CA HIS A 147 -10.15 36.44 47.19
C HIS A 147 -10.00 34.98 47.63
N ASP A 148 -9.95 34.86 48.96
CA ASP A 148 -9.90 33.64 49.76
C ASP A 148 -11.25 32.88 49.80
N ASP A 149 -11.11 31.61 50.15
CA ASP A 149 -12.01 30.74 50.90
C ASP A 149 -13.36 30.25 50.29
N HIS A 150 -13.47 28.94 50.17
CA HIS A 150 -14.37 28.14 51.07
C HIS A 150 -14.27 26.61 50.84
N ASP A 151 -14.24 25.95 51.96
CA ASP A 151 -14.17 24.52 52.25
C ASP A 151 -15.36 23.66 51.79
N ASP A 152 -15.07 22.36 51.78
CA ASP A 152 -15.93 21.21 52.07
C ASP A 152 -17.03 20.82 51.04
N HIS A 153 -16.86 19.62 50.46
CA HIS A 153 -17.88 18.57 50.58
C HIS A 153 -17.38 17.16 50.27
N GLU A 154 -17.76 16.30 51.13
CA GLU A 154 -17.62 14.87 51.34
C GLU A 154 -17.87 13.97 50.12
N GLY A 155 -17.28 12.78 50.23
CA GLY A 155 -17.24 11.67 49.31
C GLY A 155 -18.61 11.07 48.91
N HIS A 156 -18.59 10.50 47.75
CA HIS A 156 -19.52 9.43 47.37
C HIS A 156 -18.73 8.24 46.85
N GLU A 157 -18.81 7.16 47.59
CA GLU A 157 -18.50 5.81 47.15
C GLU A 157 -19.44 5.45 45.98
N ASN A 158 -18.93 4.98 44.87
CA ASN A 158 -19.70 4.31 43.86
C ASN A 158 -19.24 2.87 43.67
N GLU A 159 -20.19 2.03 43.94
CA GLU A 159 -20.15 0.59 43.82
C GLU A 159 -19.86 0.15 42.39
N ALA A 160 -19.05 -0.89 42.30
CA ALA A 160 -18.77 -1.64 41.07
C ALA A 160 -20.06 -2.28 40.56
N HIS A 161 -20.46 -1.94 39.34
CA HIS A 161 -21.30 -2.80 38.54
C HIS A 161 -20.42 -3.57 37.52
N ASN A 162 -20.32 -4.85 37.84
CA ASN A 162 -19.76 -5.87 36.98
C ASN A 162 -20.88 -6.33 36.02
N ASP A 163 -20.84 -5.89 34.79
CA ASP A 163 -21.64 -6.50 33.71
C ASP A 163 -20.68 -7.02 32.67
N GLY A 164 -20.52 -8.35 32.68
CA GLY A 164 -19.77 -9.06 31.67
C GLY A 164 -20.49 -9.00 30.32
N GLU A 165 -19.82 -8.49 29.32
CA GLU A 165 -20.07 -8.83 27.94
C GLU A 165 -18.78 -9.37 27.33
N GLU A 166 -18.82 -10.63 26.94
CA GLU A 166 -17.81 -11.27 26.12
C GLU A 166 -17.79 -10.58 24.74
N GLY A 167 -16.96 -9.55 24.60
CA GLY A 167 -16.60 -8.94 23.32
C GLY A 167 -15.37 -9.62 22.78
N HIS A 168 -15.47 -10.30 21.66
CA HIS A 168 -14.34 -10.85 20.91
C HIS A 168 -13.41 -9.73 20.49
N GLY A 169 -12.13 -9.81 20.95
CA GLY A 169 -11.17 -8.75 21.03
C GLY A 169 -10.72 -8.18 19.68
N ALA A 170 -10.58 -6.88 19.67
CA ALA A 170 -9.54 -6.21 18.93
C ALA A 170 -8.18 -6.71 19.46
N GLY A 171 -7.21 -7.01 18.59
CA GLY A 171 -5.90 -7.50 19.00
C GLY A 171 -5.32 -6.62 20.13
N GLU A 172 -4.70 -7.24 21.12
CA GLU A 172 -4.22 -6.55 22.34
C GLU A 172 -2.93 -5.74 22.08
N PHE A 173 -2.42 -5.70 20.84
CA PHE A 173 -1.27 -4.89 20.39
C PHE A 173 -1.63 -4.10 19.11
N GLU A 174 -1.02 -2.93 18.96
CA GLU A 174 -1.24 -2.04 17.81
C GLU A 174 -0.13 -2.17 16.76
N TRP A 175 1.00 -2.80 17.10
CA TRP A 175 2.14 -2.95 16.21
C TRP A 175 2.90 -4.26 16.45
N ALA A 176 3.41 -4.86 15.37
CA ALA A 176 4.33 -5.99 15.39
C ALA A 176 5.49 -5.74 14.42
N GLY A 177 6.70 -6.16 14.79
CA GLY A 177 7.87 -6.10 13.93
C GLY A 177 8.82 -7.25 14.17
N ILE A 178 9.50 -7.71 13.11
CA ILE A 178 10.50 -8.76 13.19
C ILE A 178 11.86 -8.23 12.75
N PHE A 179 12.89 -8.52 13.55
CA PHE A 179 14.24 -7.97 13.41
C PHE A 179 15.29 -9.07 13.31
N SER A 180 16.33 -8.80 12.51
CA SER A 180 17.58 -9.54 12.60
C SER A 180 18.46 -8.88 13.67
N VAL A 181 18.82 -9.60 14.72
CA VAL A 181 19.61 -9.12 15.83
C VAL A 181 20.94 -9.85 15.87
N GLY A 182 22.04 -9.12 15.64
CA GLY A 182 23.40 -9.71 15.57
C GLY A 182 24.24 -9.47 16.80
N ASP A 183 23.88 -8.48 17.61
CA ASP A 183 24.60 -8.08 18.81
C ASP A 183 24.03 -8.76 20.06
N SER A 184 24.82 -8.76 21.14
CA SER A 184 24.38 -9.33 22.42
C SER A 184 23.47 -8.40 23.24
N SER A 185 23.31 -7.15 22.82
CA SER A 185 22.44 -6.17 23.48
C SER A 185 21.93 -5.15 22.48
N HIS A 186 20.67 -4.80 22.61
CA HIS A 186 19.98 -3.75 21.84
C HIS A 186 19.32 -2.76 22.79
N THR A 187 18.90 -1.62 22.27
CA THR A 187 18.24 -0.58 23.07
C THR A 187 16.92 -0.21 22.43
N TRP A 188 15.84 -0.28 23.23
CA TRP A 188 14.55 0.26 22.90
C TRP A 188 14.42 1.68 23.45
N LEU A 189 14.04 2.64 22.61
CA LEU A 189 13.94 4.05 22.96
C LEU A 189 12.49 4.51 22.91
N MET A 190 12.10 5.35 23.85
CA MET A 190 10.84 6.08 23.85
C MET A 190 11.12 7.55 24.11
N GLN A 191 10.68 8.42 23.22
CA GLN A 191 10.95 9.86 23.28
C GLN A 191 9.64 10.64 23.44
N LYS A 192 9.69 11.81 24.08
CA LYS A 192 8.59 12.77 24.07
C LYS A 192 8.47 13.43 22.72
N VAL A 193 7.30 13.38 22.11
CA VAL A 193 6.95 14.08 20.89
C VAL A 193 6.01 15.23 21.23
N GLY A 194 6.30 16.44 20.78
CA GLY A 194 5.49 17.62 21.16
C GLY A 194 5.58 18.05 22.62
N GLY A 195 6.49 17.45 23.42
CA GLY A 195 6.70 17.77 24.85
C GLY A 195 6.19 16.72 25.82
N ASP A 196 5.38 15.77 25.37
CA ASP A 196 4.82 14.69 26.19
C ASP A 196 5.11 13.31 25.55
N TYR A 197 5.09 12.23 26.35
CA TYR A 197 5.05 10.86 25.83
C TYR A 197 3.64 10.57 25.33
N ALA A 198 3.52 9.79 24.25
CA ALA A 198 2.24 9.35 23.71
C ALA A 198 1.42 8.57 24.77
N ASP A 199 2.11 7.72 25.55
CA ASP A 199 1.58 7.08 26.76
C ASP A 199 2.69 6.98 27.83
N PRO A 200 2.39 7.09 29.13
CA PRO A 200 3.38 6.92 30.20
C PRO A 200 3.88 5.49 30.35
N THR A 201 3.20 4.51 29.74
CA THR A 201 3.56 3.08 29.76
C THR A 201 3.43 2.48 28.37
N MET A 202 4.14 1.37 28.11
CA MET A 202 3.99 0.58 26.89
C MET A 202 4.24 -0.88 27.18
N ARG A 203 3.31 -1.75 26.81
CA ARG A 203 3.56 -3.19 26.85
C ARG A 203 4.27 -3.65 25.60
N LEU A 204 5.33 -4.46 25.78
CA LEU A 204 6.06 -5.15 24.71
C LEU A 204 6.04 -6.65 24.98
N VAL A 205 5.74 -7.44 23.95
CA VAL A 205 6.04 -8.86 23.93
C VAL A 205 7.25 -9.11 23.06
N LEU A 206 8.30 -9.69 23.62
CA LEU A 206 9.55 -10.03 22.92
C LEU A 206 9.62 -11.54 22.73
N MET A 207 9.71 -11.99 21.48
CA MET A 207 9.75 -13.42 21.11
C MET A 207 10.99 -13.74 20.28
N PRO A 208 12.03 -14.40 20.88
CA PRO A 208 13.20 -14.85 20.13
C PRO A 208 12.89 -15.87 19.05
N THR A 209 13.55 -15.78 17.91
CA THR A 209 13.41 -16.72 16.79
C THR A 209 14.76 -17.00 16.12
N ASP A 210 14.90 -18.21 15.56
CA ASP A 210 16.05 -18.59 14.71
C ASP A 210 15.76 -18.31 13.21
N SER A 211 14.52 -17.95 12.88
CA SER A 211 14.07 -17.66 11.51
C SER A 211 13.37 -16.30 11.46
N PRO A 212 14.12 -15.20 11.33
CA PRO A 212 13.54 -13.85 11.28
C PRO A 212 12.98 -13.57 9.88
N VAL A 213 11.80 -14.09 9.60
CA VAL A 213 11.01 -13.86 8.38
C VAL A 213 9.58 -13.48 8.78
N GLU A 214 8.89 -12.76 7.92
CA GLU A 214 7.54 -12.25 8.14
C GLU A 214 6.55 -13.36 8.57
N GLU A 215 6.60 -14.51 7.92
CA GLU A 215 5.78 -15.70 8.25
C GLU A 215 5.92 -16.15 9.71
N THR A 216 7.10 -15.93 10.31
CA THR A 216 7.36 -16.23 11.73
C THR A 216 6.58 -15.24 12.64
N MET A 217 6.53 -13.97 12.28
CA MET A 217 5.75 -12.97 13.01
C MET A 217 4.28 -13.36 13.07
N HIS A 218 3.65 -13.64 11.93
CA HIS A 218 2.24 -14.11 11.91
C HIS A 218 2.00 -15.41 12.68
N SER A 219 2.93 -16.37 12.64
CA SER A 219 2.78 -17.65 13.34
C SER A 219 2.83 -17.53 14.87
N LEU A 220 3.37 -16.42 15.39
CA LEU A 220 3.52 -16.15 16.82
C LEU A 220 2.45 -15.20 17.38
N GLU A 221 1.58 -14.64 16.54
CA GLU A 221 0.58 -13.64 16.87
C GLU A 221 -0.36 -14.08 18.01
N GLU A 222 -1.00 -15.25 17.89
CA GLU A 222 -1.90 -15.79 18.94
C GLU A 222 -1.19 -15.97 20.29
N ALA A 223 0.10 -16.38 20.26
CA ALA A 223 0.88 -16.53 21.48
C ALA A 223 1.25 -15.16 22.08
N ALA A 224 1.49 -14.15 21.26
CA ALA A 224 1.78 -12.80 21.69
C ALA A 224 0.54 -12.11 22.28
N GLU A 225 -0.63 -12.28 21.65
CA GLU A 225 -1.92 -11.78 22.19
C GLU A 225 -2.20 -12.33 23.59
N ASN A 226 -1.99 -13.63 23.79
CA ASN A 226 -2.14 -14.26 25.09
C ASN A 226 -1.15 -13.74 26.16
N LEU A 227 0.03 -13.27 25.74
CA LEU A 227 1.03 -12.71 26.65
C LEU A 227 0.75 -11.24 26.99
N ILE A 228 0.42 -10.41 25.99
CA ILE A 228 0.23 -8.96 26.16
C ILE A 228 -1.06 -8.63 26.90
N GLY A 229 -2.13 -9.42 26.71
CA GLY A 229 -3.39 -9.31 27.42
C GLY A 229 -3.40 -9.96 28.80
N GLY A 230 -2.32 -10.62 29.16
CA GLY A 230 -2.18 -11.22 30.48
C GLY A 230 -2.03 -10.21 31.61
N ASP A 231 -2.48 -10.59 32.82
CA ASP A 231 -2.39 -9.74 34.02
C ASP A 231 -0.96 -9.57 34.59
N SER A 232 0.07 -10.18 33.96
CA SER A 232 1.43 -10.24 34.52
C SER A 232 2.51 -10.01 33.49
N CYS A 233 2.68 -8.76 33.05
CA CYS A 233 3.92 -8.31 32.41
C CYS A 233 4.94 -7.89 33.49
N ASP A 234 6.22 -8.14 33.25
CA ASP A 234 7.29 -7.66 34.13
C ASP A 234 7.45 -6.14 33.93
N ILE A 235 7.35 -5.37 35.02
CA ILE A 235 7.51 -3.91 34.98
C ILE A 235 9.00 -3.59 34.83
N ILE A 236 9.33 -2.73 33.85
CA ILE A 236 10.68 -2.28 33.53
C ILE A 236 10.71 -0.75 33.61
N GLU A 237 11.51 -0.25 34.51
CA GLU A 237 11.71 1.20 34.70
C GLU A 237 12.78 1.74 33.71
N ASP A 238 12.71 3.04 33.42
CA ASP A 238 13.70 3.73 32.58
C ASP A 238 15.14 3.44 32.97
N GLY A 239 15.93 2.95 32.02
CA GLY A 239 17.34 2.53 32.22
C GLY A 239 17.53 1.06 32.61
N GLU A 240 16.47 0.28 32.80
CA GLU A 240 16.55 -1.14 33.13
C GLU A 240 16.65 -2.04 31.89
N SER A 241 16.83 -3.35 32.12
CA SER A 241 17.06 -4.33 31.05
C SER A 241 16.00 -5.40 31.00
N MET A 242 15.58 -5.75 29.77
CA MET A 242 14.68 -6.85 29.44
C MET A 242 15.50 -8.07 28.99
N THR A 243 15.14 -9.26 29.48
CA THR A 243 15.76 -10.52 29.04
C THR A 243 14.63 -11.42 28.49
N PRO A 244 14.44 -11.50 27.15
CA PRO A 244 13.38 -12.29 26.57
C PRO A 244 13.66 -13.79 26.73
N LEU A 245 12.61 -14.55 27.08
CA LEU A 245 12.65 -16.01 27.16
C LEU A 245 12.32 -16.62 25.78
N ALA A 246 12.78 -17.85 25.56
CA ALA A 246 12.54 -18.57 24.27
C ALA A 246 11.05 -18.81 23.98
N ALA A 247 10.18 -18.83 25.01
CA ALA A 247 8.72 -18.96 24.85
C ALA A 247 8.00 -17.62 24.70
N GLY A 248 8.74 -16.51 24.62
CA GLY A 248 8.21 -15.15 24.69
C GLY A 248 8.17 -14.60 26.11
N SER A 249 8.18 -13.29 26.24
CA SER A 249 8.09 -12.54 27.51
C SER A 249 7.31 -11.26 27.29
N CYS A 250 6.44 -10.90 28.25
CA CYS A 250 5.75 -9.61 28.28
C CYS A 250 6.44 -8.67 29.25
N PHE A 251 6.69 -7.44 28.84
CA PHE A 251 7.27 -6.36 29.62
C PHE A 251 6.36 -5.14 29.56
N GLU A 252 6.17 -4.46 30.69
CA GLU A 252 5.48 -3.18 30.76
C GLU A 252 6.51 -2.09 31.06
N LEU A 253 6.83 -1.30 30.04
CA LEU A 253 7.83 -0.23 30.12
C LEU A 253 7.21 1.01 30.75
N HIS A 254 7.86 1.56 31.79
CA HIS A 254 7.48 2.81 32.44
C HIS A 254 8.47 3.90 32.04
N VAL A 255 7.98 4.96 31.38
CA VAL A 255 8.85 6.08 30.98
C VAL A 255 9.31 6.91 32.18
N GLY A 256 10.54 7.41 32.09
CA GLY A 256 11.10 8.29 33.12
C GLY A 256 10.62 9.73 33.01
N GLY A 257 11.07 10.56 33.95
CA GLY A 257 10.76 12.00 33.97
C GLY A 257 11.51 12.83 32.92
N GLY A 258 12.46 12.22 32.17
CA GLY A 258 13.26 12.85 31.11
C GLY A 258 12.48 13.09 29.82
N ASN A 259 13.18 13.60 28.80
CA ASN A 259 12.63 13.71 27.44
C ASN A 259 12.77 12.40 26.65
N ASP A 260 13.68 11.55 27.08
CA ASP A 260 13.99 10.25 26.47
C ASP A 260 14.04 9.20 27.57
N SER A 261 13.48 8.02 27.30
CA SER A 261 13.60 6.82 28.13
C SER A 261 14.22 5.70 27.32
N SER A 262 15.07 4.90 27.93
CA SER A 262 15.83 3.86 27.24
C SER A 262 15.81 2.54 28.02
N PHE A 263 15.53 1.45 27.32
CA PHE A 263 15.39 0.11 27.88
C PHE A 263 16.35 -0.83 27.12
N SER A 264 17.24 -1.52 27.85
CA SER A 264 18.16 -2.47 27.21
C SER A 264 17.46 -3.81 26.96
N ILE A 265 17.76 -4.46 25.83
CA ILE A 265 17.29 -5.80 25.52
C ILE A 265 18.52 -6.74 25.47
N ASP A 266 18.55 -7.76 26.31
CA ASP A 266 19.57 -8.82 26.25
C ASP A 266 19.26 -9.78 25.11
N THR A 267 20.03 -9.69 24.03
CA THR A 267 19.89 -10.51 22.82
C THR A 267 21.05 -11.50 22.66
N ALA A 268 21.78 -11.80 23.74
CA ALA A 268 22.90 -12.74 23.67
C ALA A 268 22.45 -14.14 23.22
N GLY A 269 22.91 -14.57 22.04
CA GLY A 269 22.60 -15.86 21.45
C GLY A 269 21.23 -15.90 20.72
N ILE A 270 20.59 -14.76 20.50
CA ILE A 270 19.38 -14.58 19.69
C ILE A 270 19.79 -14.07 18.31
N THR A 271 19.24 -14.62 17.24
CA THR A 271 19.52 -14.22 15.85
C THR A 271 18.36 -13.44 15.21
N GLY A 272 17.15 -13.63 15.72
CA GLY A 272 15.95 -12.90 15.32
C GLY A 272 15.08 -12.59 16.53
N LEU A 273 14.40 -11.46 16.49
CA LEU A 273 13.50 -11.02 17.54
C LEU A 273 12.20 -10.53 16.92
N VAL A 274 11.07 -11.12 17.32
CA VAL A 274 9.74 -10.59 17.04
C VAL A 274 9.32 -9.74 18.23
N VAL A 275 8.84 -8.54 17.94
CA VAL A 275 8.34 -7.57 18.92
C VAL A 275 6.89 -7.26 18.62
N TYR A 276 6.00 -7.43 19.60
CA TYR A 276 4.63 -6.93 19.54
C TYR A 276 4.48 -5.82 20.57
N ALA A 277 3.97 -4.68 20.16
CA ALA A 277 3.86 -3.50 20.99
C ALA A 277 2.41 -3.03 21.15
N GLN A 278 2.04 -2.64 22.35
CA GLN A 278 0.72 -2.11 22.68
C GLN A 278 0.43 -0.81 21.93
N HIS A 279 1.45 0.00 21.69
CA HIS A 279 1.41 1.25 20.94
C HIS A 279 2.38 1.22 19.78
N VAL A 280 2.16 2.08 18.81
CA VAL A 280 3.04 2.19 17.66
C VAL A 280 4.38 2.81 18.08
N PRO A 281 5.54 2.15 17.85
CA PRO A 281 6.83 2.67 18.30
C PRO A 281 7.18 4.05 17.76
N THR A 282 6.72 4.41 16.55
CA THR A 282 6.97 5.72 15.93
C THR A 282 6.26 6.87 16.64
N GLU A 283 5.21 6.62 17.40
CA GLU A 283 4.58 7.65 18.27
C GLU A 283 5.53 8.16 19.36
N PHE A 284 6.60 7.41 19.64
CA PHE A 284 7.65 7.76 20.61
C PHE A 284 8.96 8.15 19.93
N GLU A 285 8.94 8.46 18.64
CA GLU A 285 10.11 8.95 17.89
C GLU A 285 10.04 10.45 17.68
N ARG A 286 11.04 11.17 18.17
CA ARG A 286 11.22 12.61 17.91
C ARG A 286 12.38 12.85 16.96
N ASP A 287 13.54 12.26 17.25
CA ASP A 287 14.81 12.47 16.53
C ASP A 287 15.72 11.24 16.56
N GLN A 288 15.29 10.14 17.13
CA GLN A 288 16.01 8.87 17.19
C GLN A 288 15.04 7.71 16.99
N HIS A 289 15.48 6.73 16.22
CA HIS A 289 14.76 5.49 15.98
C HIS A 289 14.57 4.66 17.27
N TYR A 290 13.44 3.96 17.38
CA TYR A 290 13.03 3.22 18.58
C TYR A 290 13.89 2.01 18.89
N LEU A 291 14.54 1.36 17.90
CA LEU A 291 15.45 0.21 18.13
C LEU A 291 16.85 0.48 17.61
N LYS A 292 17.84 0.28 18.48
CA LYS A 292 19.26 0.49 18.16
C LYS A 292 20.11 -0.72 18.55
N ASP A 293 21.22 -0.94 17.79
CA ASP A 293 22.26 -1.91 18.12
C ASP A 293 23.15 -1.43 19.28
N SER A 294 24.13 -2.26 19.66
CA SER A 294 25.10 -1.95 20.74
C SER A 294 26.02 -0.77 20.40
N ALA A 295 26.13 -0.36 19.13
CA ALA A 295 26.90 0.79 18.67
C ALA A 295 26.04 2.06 18.57
N GLY A 296 24.74 1.97 18.78
CA GLY A 296 23.78 3.06 18.65
C GLY A 296 23.30 3.28 17.23
N THR A 297 23.49 2.31 16.34
CA THR A 297 22.98 2.34 14.96
C THR A 297 21.53 1.89 14.95
N ASP A 298 20.69 2.51 14.14
CA ASP A 298 19.29 2.17 13.97
C ASP A 298 19.14 0.78 13.34
N ILE A 299 18.18 0.01 13.84
CA ILE A 299 17.83 -1.31 13.30
C ILE A 299 16.41 -1.27 12.82
N GLU A 300 16.24 -1.43 11.50
CA GLU A 300 14.96 -1.51 10.84
C GLU A 300 14.37 -2.93 10.96
N PRO A 301 13.04 -3.07 11.04
CA PRO A 301 12.39 -4.37 10.98
C PRO A 301 12.55 -4.98 9.58
N ILE A 302 12.71 -6.30 9.51
CA ILE A 302 12.67 -7.07 8.24
C ILE A 302 11.26 -7.04 7.66
N ALA A 303 10.25 -7.14 8.55
CA ALA A 303 8.84 -6.96 8.25
C ALA A 303 8.15 -6.40 9.49
N GLN A 304 7.06 -5.68 9.30
CA GLN A 304 6.26 -5.11 10.40
C GLN A 304 4.78 -5.02 10.01
N GLU A 305 3.91 -5.01 11.02
CA GLU A 305 2.47 -4.83 10.91
C GLU A 305 1.96 -3.90 11.98
N GLY A 306 0.85 -3.20 11.70
CA GLY A 306 0.29 -2.22 12.63
C GLY A 306 1.11 -0.92 12.62
N GLY A 307 0.57 0.10 13.24
CA GLY A 307 1.20 1.41 13.23
C GLY A 307 0.86 2.17 11.96
N GLY A 308 -0.06 3.07 12.08
CA GLY A 308 -0.53 3.89 10.99
C GLY A 308 0.45 4.90 10.44
N ASP A 309 1.74 4.63 10.44
CA ASP A 309 2.72 5.37 9.67
C ASP A 309 3.89 4.43 9.38
N HIS A 310 3.84 3.76 8.25
CA HIS A 310 5.03 3.15 7.69
C HIS A 310 5.96 4.28 7.22
N HIS A 311 6.64 4.94 8.18
CA HIS A 311 7.86 5.63 7.85
C HIS A 311 8.94 4.59 7.54
N HIS A 312 8.86 3.96 6.39
CA HIS A 312 10.07 3.64 5.71
C HIS A 312 10.78 4.98 5.54
N HIS A 313 11.90 5.16 6.23
CA HIS A 313 12.87 6.19 5.89
C HIS A 313 13.51 5.86 4.53
N HIS A 314 12.70 5.64 3.53
CA HIS A 314 12.96 6.05 2.18
C HIS A 314 12.52 7.50 2.11
N HIS A 315 13.47 8.40 2.08
CA HIS A 315 13.23 9.79 1.72
C HIS A 315 12.34 9.80 0.47
N GLY A 316 11.02 9.98 0.64
CA GLY A 316 10.07 10.22 -0.42
C GLY A 316 9.61 8.99 -1.21
N GLY A 317 9.00 7.97 -0.59
CA GLY A 317 8.18 7.01 -1.31
C GLY A 317 6.99 7.71 -1.98
N ASN A 318 6.68 7.35 -3.21
CA ASN A 318 5.54 7.89 -3.93
C ASN A 318 4.32 6.98 -3.71
N ASP A 319 3.16 7.60 -3.66
CA ASP A 319 1.89 6.87 -3.72
C ASP A 319 1.87 5.99 -4.98
N PRO A 320 1.77 4.65 -4.86
CA PRO A 320 1.90 3.74 -5.99
C PRO A 320 0.68 3.69 -6.90
N HIS A 321 -0.45 4.32 -6.52
CA HIS A 321 -1.72 4.24 -7.24
C HIS A 321 -1.77 5.10 -8.51
N MET A 322 -0.62 5.24 -9.16
CA MET A 322 -0.39 6.12 -10.34
C MET A 322 -1.28 5.81 -11.55
N TRP A 323 -1.82 4.57 -11.65
CA TRP A 323 -2.72 4.21 -12.75
C TRP A 323 -4.07 4.89 -12.69
N LEU A 324 -4.41 5.49 -11.55
CA LEU A 324 -5.66 6.24 -11.38
C LEU A 324 -5.59 7.66 -11.95
N ASP A 325 -4.40 8.13 -12.38
CA ASP A 325 -4.30 9.27 -13.29
C ASP A 325 -4.25 8.78 -14.75
N PRO A 326 -5.32 8.99 -15.54
CA PRO A 326 -5.33 8.55 -16.93
C PRO A 326 -4.32 9.29 -17.83
N GLU A 327 -3.78 10.45 -17.43
CA GLU A 327 -2.69 11.09 -18.16
C GLU A 327 -1.38 10.29 -18.04
N ASN A 328 -1.11 9.64 -16.89
CA ASN A 328 -0.01 8.70 -16.76
C ASN A 328 -0.19 7.53 -17.74
N ALA A 329 -1.40 7.03 -17.89
CA ALA A 329 -1.68 5.97 -18.86
C ALA A 329 -1.38 6.37 -20.31
N LEU A 330 -1.61 7.65 -20.69
CA LEU A 330 -1.24 8.14 -22.03
C LEU A 330 0.27 8.05 -22.27
N VAL A 331 1.07 8.37 -21.26
CA VAL A 331 2.54 8.27 -21.32
C VAL A 331 2.98 6.80 -21.39
N TRP A 332 2.40 5.95 -20.55
CA TRP A 332 2.72 4.52 -20.50
C TRP A 332 2.39 3.77 -21.80
N LEU A 333 1.32 4.15 -22.50
CA LEU A 333 0.99 3.53 -23.79
C LEU A 333 2.10 3.72 -24.83
N ASP A 334 2.77 4.87 -24.84
CA ASP A 334 3.92 5.11 -25.71
C ASP A 334 5.14 4.28 -25.30
N ALA A 335 5.44 4.19 -24.00
CA ALA A 335 6.52 3.39 -23.45
C ALA A 335 6.32 1.89 -23.76
N ILE A 336 5.13 1.36 -23.47
CA ILE A 336 4.76 -0.04 -23.77
C ILE A 336 4.88 -0.33 -25.28
N ALA A 337 4.38 0.56 -26.13
CA ALA A 337 4.46 0.38 -27.58
C ALA A 337 5.90 0.46 -28.11
N SER A 338 6.74 1.28 -27.48
CA SER A 338 8.16 1.40 -27.80
C SER A 338 8.90 0.12 -27.46
N GLU A 339 8.72 -0.39 -26.23
CA GLU A 339 9.41 -1.58 -25.77
C GLU A 339 8.97 -2.83 -26.52
N LEU A 340 7.66 -3.01 -26.71
CA LEU A 340 7.14 -4.08 -27.57
C LEU A 340 7.67 -3.99 -29.00
N GLY A 341 7.79 -2.79 -29.56
CA GLY A 341 8.35 -2.58 -30.89
C GLY A 341 9.85 -2.86 -30.97
N HIS A 342 10.57 -2.79 -29.85
CA HIS A 342 11.98 -3.17 -29.74
C HIS A 342 12.14 -4.70 -29.77
N ILE A 343 11.34 -5.39 -28.97
CA ILE A 343 11.37 -6.86 -28.83
C ILE A 343 10.78 -7.55 -30.09
N ASP A 344 9.73 -6.98 -30.69
CA ASP A 344 9.03 -7.50 -31.87
C ASP A 344 8.93 -6.43 -32.98
N PRO A 345 10.04 -6.19 -33.72
CA PRO A 345 10.10 -5.16 -34.74
C PRO A 345 9.11 -5.38 -35.90
N GLU A 346 8.68 -6.62 -36.15
CA GLU A 346 7.72 -6.93 -37.23
C GLU A 346 6.34 -6.33 -36.97
N ASN A 347 5.94 -6.23 -35.67
CA ASN A 347 4.68 -5.65 -35.22
C ASN A 347 4.80 -4.20 -34.70
N ALA A 348 5.99 -3.59 -34.68
CA ALA A 348 6.25 -2.27 -34.09
C ALA A 348 5.30 -1.17 -34.59
N ALA A 349 4.98 -1.17 -35.91
CA ALA A 349 4.04 -0.21 -36.49
C ALA A 349 2.62 -0.40 -35.97
N ARG A 350 2.23 -1.64 -35.67
CA ARG A 350 0.91 -1.98 -35.17
C ARG A 350 0.77 -1.63 -33.68
N TYR A 351 1.79 -1.90 -32.86
CA TYR A 351 1.83 -1.47 -31.46
C TYR A 351 1.63 0.04 -31.35
N ARG A 352 2.39 0.83 -32.14
CA ARG A 352 2.23 2.30 -32.17
C ARG A 352 0.85 2.76 -32.64
N ALA A 353 0.28 2.11 -33.65
CA ALA A 353 -1.06 2.44 -34.11
C ALA A 353 -2.14 2.13 -33.05
N ASN A 354 -2.01 1.00 -32.37
CA ASN A 354 -2.90 0.61 -31.29
C ASN A 354 -2.77 1.58 -30.08
N ALA A 355 -1.54 1.94 -29.68
CA ALA A 355 -1.30 2.90 -28.63
C ALA A 355 -1.94 4.27 -28.92
N ASN A 356 -1.80 4.77 -30.16
CA ASN A 356 -2.45 6.02 -30.56
C ASN A 356 -3.98 5.94 -30.48
N THR A 357 -4.57 4.81 -30.89
CA THR A 357 -6.02 4.59 -30.76
C THR A 357 -6.44 4.55 -29.29
N ALA A 358 -5.70 3.84 -28.43
CA ALA A 358 -5.95 3.78 -26.99
C ALA A 358 -5.86 5.16 -26.34
N LYS A 359 -4.87 5.98 -26.74
CA LYS A 359 -4.76 7.37 -26.23
C LYS A 359 -5.96 8.23 -26.64
N GLU A 360 -6.47 8.08 -27.85
CA GLU A 360 -7.70 8.78 -28.27
C GLU A 360 -8.91 8.33 -27.43
N GLU A 361 -9.06 7.02 -27.16
CA GLU A 361 -10.13 6.46 -26.33
C GLU A 361 -10.02 6.98 -24.87
N ILE A 362 -8.83 6.96 -24.27
CA ILE A 362 -8.61 7.45 -22.88
C ILE A 362 -8.82 8.98 -22.80
N SER A 363 -8.31 9.75 -23.75
CA SER A 363 -8.52 11.21 -23.77
C SER A 363 -10.00 11.59 -23.88
N TYR A 364 -10.78 10.82 -24.62
CA TYR A 364 -12.23 11.00 -24.66
C TYR A 364 -12.87 10.72 -23.31
N GLU A 365 -12.45 9.65 -22.63
CA GLU A 365 -12.97 9.27 -21.32
C GLU A 365 -12.60 10.29 -20.22
N ILE A 366 -11.41 10.87 -20.26
CA ILE A 366 -11.02 11.96 -19.35
C ILE A 366 -12.05 13.10 -19.41
N HIS A 367 -12.39 13.57 -20.60
CA HIS A 367 -13.38 14.64 -20.76
C HIS A 367 -14.78 14.24 -20.30
N HIS A 368 -15.17 12.99 -20.52
CA HIS A 368 -16.45 12.46 -20.05
C HIS A 368 -16.53 12.46 -18.53
N ILE A 369 -15.47 12.00 -17.86
CA ILE A 369 -15.34 11.98 -16.40
C ILE A 369 -15.31 13.40 -15.82
N GLU A 370 -14.54 14.33 -16.42
CA GLU A 370 -14.54 15.74 -16.03
C GLU A 370 -15.94 16.34 -16.02
N ASP A 371 -16.73 16.07 -17.06
CA ASP A 371 -18.14 16.55 -17.13
C ASP A 371 -19.02 15.89 -16.07
N HIS A 372 -18.82 14.61 -15.81
CA HIS A 372 -19.60 13.83 -14.83
C HIS A 372 -19.34 14.31 -13.40
N LEU A 373 -18.08 14.58 -13.06
CA LEU A 373 -17.66 14.96 -11.71
C LEU A 373 -17.84 16.44 -11.36
N LYS A 374 -18.30 17.30 -12.30
CA LYS A 374 -18.61 18.71 -12.00
C LYS A 374 -19.57 18.91 -10.84
N SER A 375 -20.49 17.98 -10.64
CA SER A 375 -21.48 18.04 -9.56
C SER A 375 -20.93 17.63 -8.19
N VAL A 376 -19.74 17.07 -8.15
CA VAL A 376 -19.06 16.54 -6.96
C VAL A 376 -18.03 17.54 -6.41
N GLN A 377 -17.51 18.43 -7.25
CA GLN A 377 -16.49 19.40 -6.86
C GLN A 377 -16.89 20.19 -5.60
N GLY A 378 -15.97 20.27 -4.64
CA GLY A 378 -16.17 20.96 -3.37
C GLY A 378 -17.07 20.23 -2.36
N LYS A 379 -17.39 18.96 -2.61
CA LYS A 379 -18.10 18.09 -1.65
C LYS A 379 -17.16 17.04 -1.09
N GLY A 380 -17.18 16.88 0.24
CA GLY A 380 -16.38 15.89 0.95
C GLY A 380 -16.93 14.47 0.85
N PHE A 381 -16.04 13.50 0.85
CA PHE A 381 -16.32 12.06 0.99
C PHE A 381 -15.16 11.36 1.69
N LEU A 382 -15.43 10.22 2.31
CA LEU A 382 -14.40 9.34 2.88
C LEU A 382 -14.15 8.16 1.96
N VAL A 383 -12.91 7.71 1.91
CA VAL A 383 -12.51 6.49 1.21
C VAL A 383 -12.16 5.38 2.20
N PHE A 384 -12.20 4.13 1.76
CA PHE A 384 -11.83 3.02 2.63
C PHE A 384 -10.33 3.03 2.90
N HIS A 385 -9.47 3.05 1.86
CA HIS A 385 -8.03 3.29 1.97
C HIS A 385 -7.59 4.40 1.01
N ASP A 386 -6.41 4.96 1.24
CA ASP A 386 -5.90 6.10 0.47
C ASP A 386 -5.29 5.69 -0.86
N ALA A 387 -6.14 5.26 -1.80
CA ALA A 387 -5.71 4.87 -3.15
C ALA A 387 -6.02 5.92 -4.23
N TYR A 388 -6.85 6.91 -3.94
CA TYR A 388 -7.52 7.70 -4.98
C TYR A 388 -6.87 9.04 -5.25
N GLN A 389 -5.75 9.38 -4.60
CA GLN A 389 -5.08 10.69 -4.67
C GLN A 389 -4.82 11.16 -6.13
N TYR A 390 -4.38 10.25 -6.99
CA TYR A 390 -4.13 10.57 -8.41
C TYR A 390 -5.42 10.89 -9.17
N PHE A 391 -6.49 10.12 -8.94
CA PHE A 391 -7.81 10.38 -9.53
C PHE A 391 -8.40 11.70 -9.03
N GLU A 392 -8.30 11.95 -7.73
CA GLU A 392 -8.74 13.17 -7.08
C GLU A 392 -8.01 14.39 -7.66
N ASN A 393 -6.68 14.33 -7.74
CA ASN A 393 -5.86 15.40 -8.30
C ASN A 393 -6.20 15.68 -9.77
N ARG A 394 -6.43 14.63 -10.56
CA ARG A 394 -6.76 14.75 -11.98
C ARG A 394 -8.10 15.44 -12.23
N PHE A 395 -9.11 15.10 -11.44
CA PHE A 395 -10.49 15.55 -11.68
C PHE A 395 -10.96 16.68 -10.75
N GLY A 396 -10.08 17.21 -9.91
CA GLY A 396 -10.37 18.35 -9.03
C GLY A 396 -11.45 18.04 -7.99
N ILE A 397 -11.42 16.82 -7.46
CA ILE A 397 -12.22 16.37 -6.31
C ILE A 397 -11.27 16.01 -5.17
N SER A 398 -11.79 15.88 -3.95
CA SER A 398 -10.93 15.58 -2.80
C SER A 398 -11.67 14.72 -1.79
N ALA A 399 -11.08 13.58 -1.44
CA ALA A 399 -11.46 12.87 -0.24
C ALA A 399 -11.07 13.70 0.98
N THR A 400 -11.87 13.66 2.04
CA THR A 400 -11.59 14.37 3.30
C THR A 400 -10.86 13.49 4.29
N GLY A 401 -10.71 12.21 4.00
CA GLY A 401 -9.95 11.28 4.81
C GLY A 401 -10.12 9.83 4.36
N SER A 402 -9.32 8.93 4.96
CA SER A 402 -9.40 7.50 4.73
C SER A 402 -9.61 6.72 6.03
N ILE A 403 -10.39 5.64 5.98
CA ILE A 403 -10.66 4.77 7.13
C ILE A 403 -9.38 3.99 7.50
N SER A 404 -8.75 3.39 6.52
CA SER A 404 -7.49 2.67 6.65
C SER A 404 -6.35 3.44 5.95
N ILE A 405 -5.13 3.29 6.44
CA ILE A 405 -3.95 3.90 5.83
C ILE A 405 -3.53 3.11 4.60
N GLY A 406 -3.63 1.79 4.66
CA GLY A 406 -3.32 0.89 3.55
C GLY A 406 -4.38 -0.22 3.42
N ASP A 407 -4.20 -1.07 2.44
CA ASP A 407 -5.15 -2.12 2.09
C ASP A 407 -5.18 -3.30 3.07
N ALA A 408 -4.18 -3.44 3.95
CA ALA A 408 -4.07 -4.54 4.93
C ALA A 408 -4.25 -4.11 6.39
N SER A 409 -4.23 -2.80 6.71
CA SER A 409 -4.24 -2.32 8.09
C SER A 409 -5.64 -2.12 8.65
N LYS A 410 -5.89 -2.58 9.89
CA LYS A 410 -7.11 -2.25 10.63
C LYS A 410 -6.95 -0.86 11.26
N PRO A 411 -7.94 0.03 11.12
CA PRO A 411 -7.84 1.38 11.69
C PRO A 411 -7.86 1.32 13.23
N SER A 412 -7.00 2.13 13.87
CA SER A 412 -6.98 2.24 15.33
C SER A 412 -8.26 2.89 15.86
N PRO A 413 -8.67 2.60 17.14
CA PRO A 413 -9.83 3.24 17.76
C PRO A 413 -9.75 4.76 17.80
N LYS A 414 -8.56 5.34 17.98
CA LYS A 414 -8.30 6.78 17.96
C LYS A 414 -8.62 7.36 16.57
N ARG A 415 -8.06 6.75 15.50
CA ARG A 415 -8.33 7.13 14.12
C ARG A 415 -9.83 7.10 13.79
N LEU A 416 -10.54 6.06 14.24
CA LEU A 416 -11.98 5.95 14.05
C LEU A 416 -12.77 7.06 14.77
N GLN A 417 -12.32 7.49 15.96
CA GLN A 417 -12.94 8.61 16.69
C GLN A 417 -12.68 9.92 15.98
N GLU A 418 -11.48 10.18 15.49
CA GLU A 418 -11.11 11.38 14.73
C GLU A 418 -11.91 11.48 13.44
N LEU A 419 -11.95 10.41 12.66
CA LEU A 419 -12.76 10.34 11.45
C LEU A 419 -14.26 10.57 11.72
N LYS A 420 -14.79 9.98 12.77
CA LYS A 420 -16.19 10.15 13.15
C LYS A 420 -16.50 11.61 13.53
N HIS A 421 -15.61 12.23 14.31
CA HIS A 421 -15.76 13.64 14.70
C HIS A 421 -15.73 14.54 13.47
N HIS A 422 -14.73 14.36 12.62
CA HIS A 422 -14.59 15.11 11.36
C HIS A 422 -15.78 14.92 10.43
N PHE A 423 -16.27 13.69 10.29
CA PHE A 423 -17.45 13.35 9.50
C PHE A 423 -18.72 14.10 9.97
N GLU A 424 -18.91 14.20 11.31
CA GLU A 424 -20.04 14.91 11.91
C GLU A 424 -19.89 16.44 11.75
N GLU A 425 -18.70 16.99 11.90
CA GLU A 425 -18.45 18.44 11.80
C GLU A 425 -18.55 18.97 10.38
N GLU A 426 -17.97 18.27 9.42
CA GLU A 426 -17.96 18.66 8.00
C GLU A 426 -19.30 18.31 7.29
N GLY A 427 -20.19 17.59 7.95
CA GLY A 427 -21.46 17.17 7.36
C GLY A 427 -21.28 16.22 6.17
N ILE A 428 -20.25 15.39 6.21
CA ILE A 428 -19.98 14.39 5.19
C ILE A 428 -21.02 13.28 5.31
N HIS A 429 -21.55 12.81 4.20
CA HIS A 429 -22.56 11.76 4.17
C HIS A 429 -22.20 10.56 3.32
N CYS A 430 -21.09 10.61 2.58
CA CYS A 430 -20.63 9.59 1.65
C CYS A 430 -19.38 8.90 2.17
N VAL A 431 -19.40 7.57 2.15
CA VAL A 431 -18.24 6.69 2.41
C VAL A 431 -18.12 5.73 1.23
N LEU A 432 -16.94 5.68 0.61
CA LEU A 432 -16.65 4.76 -0.48
C LEU A 432 -16.02 3.49 0.08
N SER A 433 -16.65 2.36 -0.21
CA SER A 433 -16.16 1.02 0.10
C SER A 433 -15.52 0.38 -1.12
N GLU A 434 -14.71 -0.63 -0.90
CA GLU A 434 -14.08 -1.41 -1.96
C GLU A 434 -14.57 -2.86 -1.92
N PRO A 435 -14.69 -3.55 -3.07
CA PRO A 435 -15.17 -4.93 -3.12
C PRO A 435 -14.32 -5.93 -2.33
N GLN A 436 -13.01 -5.64 -2.18
CA GLN A 436 -12.07 -6.49 -1.47
C GLN A 436 -12.31 -6.52 0.05
N TYR A 437 -12.95 -5.48 0.61
CA TYR A 437 -13.09 -5.31 2.06
C TYR A 437 -14.50 -5.55 2.57
N SER A 438 -14.59 -5.98 3.83
CA SER A 438 -15.87 -6.25 4.46
C SER A 438 -16.61 -4.97 4.86
N SER A 439 -17.82 -4.78 4.38
CA SER A 439 -18.70 -3.67 4.81
C SER A 439 -19.00 -3.65 6.31
N LYS A 440 -18.76 -4.75 7.02
CA LYS A 440 -18.92 -4.82 8.50
C LYS A 440 -17.97 -3.87 9.23
N LEU A 441 -16.79 -3.62 8.65
CA LEU A 441 -15.84 -2.68 9.25
C LEU A 441 -16.42 -1.26 9.20
N ILE A 442 -16.98 -0.84 8.05
CA ILE A 442 -17.64 0.46 7.93
C ILE A 442 -18.81 0.58 8.93
N ASP A 443 -19.61 -0.48 9.09
CA ASP A 443 -20.71 -0.52 10.05
C ASP A 443 -20.21 -0.37 11.50
N SER A 444 -19.04 -0.94 11.83
CA SER A 444 -18.46 -0.83 13.18
C SER A 444 -17.92 0.57 13.48
N VAL A 445 -17.34 1.24 12.47
CA VAL A 445 -16.81 2.60 12.59
C VAL A 445 -17.93 3.62 12.82
N PHE A 446 -18.99 3.53 12.02
CA PHE A 446 -20.08 4.51 12.03
C PHE A 446 -21.28 4.08 12.87
N GLY A 447 -21.12 3.10 13.81
CA GLY A 447 -22.19 2.56 14.64
C GLY A 447 -23.13 3.63 15.22
N GLY A 448 -24.37 3.69 14.72
CA GLY A 448 -25.37 4.70 15.07
C GLY A 448 -25.51 5.86 14.08
N PHE A 449 -24.51 6.15 13.26
CA PHE A 449 -24.57 7.03 12.11
C PHE A 449 -24.72 6.16 10.83
N LYS A 450 -25.53 6.58 9.88
CA LYS A 450 -25.74 5.83 8.63
C LYS A 450 -25.26 6.64 7.44
N PRO A 451 -23.96 6.56 7.10
CA PRO A 451 -23.49 7.18 5.87
C PRO A 451 -24.12 6.52 4.66
N HIS A 452 -24.19 7.24 3.56
CA HIS A 452 -24.42 6.64 2.27
C HIS A 452 -23.14 5.89 1.84
N ILE A 453 -23.26 4.59 1.59
CA ILE A 453 -22.11 3.77 1.19
C ILE A 453 -22.14 3.64 -0.33
N GLY A 454 -21.12 4.20 -0.98
CA GLY A 454 -20.83 3.97 -2.39
C GLY A 454 -19.81 2.86 -2.57
N VAL A 455 -19.56 2.47 -3.81
CA VAL A 455 -18.49 1.52 -4.17
C VAL A 455 -17.51 2.23 -5.09
N ALA A 456 -16.23 2.17 -4.74
CA ALA A 456 -15.11 2.57 -5.58
C ALA A 456 -14.11 1.40 -5.62
N ASP A 457 -13.84 0.89 -6.81
CA ASP A 457 -12.95 -0.24 -7.02
C ASP A 457 -11.71 0.23 -7.80
N PRO A 458 -10.54 0.39 -7.16
CA PRO A 458 -9.38 0.96 -7.82
C PRO A 458 -8.66 -0.03 -8.76
N ILE A 459 -8.97 -1.32 -8.68
CA ILE A 459 -8.30 -2.39 -9.45
C ILE A 459 -9.21 -3.03 -10.50
N GLY A 460 -10.54 -2.95 -10.33
CA GLY A 460 -11.50 -3.58 -11.24
C GLY A 460 -11.70 -5.06 -10.95
N VAL A 461 -11.95 -5.42 -9.68
CA VAL A 461 -12.06 -6.81 -9.20
C VAL A 461 -13.08 -7.63 -9.98
N ASP A 462 -14.22 -7.05 -10.28
CA ASP A 462 -15.35 -7.71 -10.96
C ASP A 462 -15.40 -7.42 -12.47
N LEU A 463 -14.43 -6.67 -13.02
CA LEU A 463 -14.39 -6.33 -14.44
C LEU A 463 -13.79 -7.46 -15.29
N GLU A 464 -14.22 -7.56 -16.53
CA GLU A 464 -13.67 -8.54 -17.47
C GLU A 464 -12.24 -8.11 -17.91
N LEU A 465 -11.27 -9.02 -17.73
CA LEU A 465 -9.88 -8.79 -18.16
C LEU A 465 -9.81 -8.52 -19.66
N GLY A 466 -8.97 -7.57 -20.06
CA GLY A 466 -8.74 -7.23 -21.46
C GLY A 466 -8.66 -5.72 -21.71
N SER A 467 -8.65 -5.34 -22.97
CA SER A 467 -8.44 -3.94 -23.39
C SER A 467 -9.56 -2.95 -22.99
N GLY A 468 -10.69 -3.43 -22.48
CA GLY A 468 -11.81 -2.56 -22.03
C GLY A 468 -11.78 -2.21 -20.56
N LEU A 469 -11.06 -3.01 -19.74
CA LEU A 469 -11.11 -2.91 -18.28
C LEU A 469 -10.72 -1.52 -17.78
N TYR A 470 -9.65 -0.93 -18.31
CA TYR A 470 -9.14 0.34 -17.82
C TYR A 470 -10.15 1.50 -17.95
N LEU A 471 -10.81 1.61 -19.09
CA LEU A 471 -11.84 2.63 -19.30
C LEU A 471 -13.07 2.40 -18.43
N GLU A 472 -13.53 1.15 -18.33
CA GLU A 472 -14.66 0.78 -17.49
C GLU A 472 -14.36 1.01 -15.99
N LEU A 473 -13.12 0.78 -15.55
CA LEU A 473 -12.67 1.08 -14.19
C LEU A 473 -12.80 2.58 -13.89
N LEU A 474 -12.27 3.45 -14.74
CA LEU A 474 -12.32 4.90 -14.54
C LEU A 474 -13.77 5.43 -14.54
N GLU A 475 -14.62 4.95 -15.46
CA GLU A 475 -16.05 5.32 -15.50
C GLU A 475 -16.78 4.87 -14.24
N ASN A 476 -16.52 3.64 -13.77
CA ASN A 476 -17.13 3.10 -12.55
C ASN A 476 -16.70 3.88 -11.30
N LEU A 477 -15.44 4.29 -11.20
CA LEU A 477 -14.98 5.16 -10.12
C LEU A 477 -15.72 6.50 -10.12
N ALA A 478 -15.76 7.18 -11.27
CA ALA A 478 -16.48 8.46 -11.39
C ALA A 478 -17.96 8.32 -11.02
N SER A 479 -18.61 7.27 -11.52
CA SER A 479 -20.02 6.99 -11.26
C SER A 479 -20.28 6.66 -9.79
N GLY A 480 -19.43 5.82 -9.17
CA GLY A 480 -19.53 5.45 -7.76
C GLY A 480 -19.41 6.66 -6.84
N ILE A 481 -18.39 7.49 -7.07
CA ILE A 481 -18.16 8.75 -6.33
C ILE A 481 -19.36 9.69 -6.52
N ALA A 482 -19.77 9.96 -7.77
CA ALA A 482 -20.84 10.89 -8.06
C ALA A 482 -22.19 10.46 -7.47
N GLN A 483 -22.51 9.17 -7.51
CA GLN A 483 -23.72 8.62 -6.89
C GLN A 483 -23.71 8.75 -5.38
N CYS A 484 -22.59 8.41 -4.73
CA CYS A 484 -22.45 8.47 -3.29
C CYS A 484 -22.57 9.91 -2.77
N VAL A 485 -21.81 10.83 -3.35
CA VAL A 485 -21.74 12.24 -2.91
C VAL A 485 -23.02 13.04 -3.16
N ASN A 486 -23.82 12.67 -4.16
CA ASN A 486 -25.05 13.39 -4.51
C ASN A 486 -26.32 12.84 -3.82
N HIS A 487 -26.21 11.81 -3.00
CA HIS A 487 -27.30 11.26 -2.19
C HIS A 487 -27.34 11.83 -0.79
#